data_8163386d2dc54054bda6d17d11e10a51
#
_entry.id   8163386d2dc54054bda6d17d11e10a51
#
_cell.length_a   1.000
_cell.length_b   1.000
_cell.length_c   1.000
_cell.angle_alpha   90.00
_cell.angle_beta   90.00
_cell.angle_gamma   90.00
#
_symmetry.space_group_name_H-M   'P 1'
#
loop_
_entity.id
_entity.type
_entity.pdbx_description
1 polymer ?
#
loop_
_entity_poly.entity_id
_entity_poly.type
_entity_poly.pdbx_seq_one_letter_code
_entity_poly.pdbx_strand_id
1 'polypeptide(L)'
;EIRLSLVGSEMCIRDRLPAFDATTTEELTIDDMPITVYTATAGGSVSGYAVQSMTKQGFGGVVRLMVGFTPEGEVVNVNVLEQTETPGLGTKMADEGNVLLASVKGRKLESKKLVDGKLAVTKDGGDVDALTAATISSRAYVDAINRAWMAYKSVATGEAPTDTASGATAAAGQTNEPAAQEGGQNE
;
A
#
# COMPACT_ATOMS: atom_id res chain seq x y z
N GLU A 1 -25.86 3.49 0.83
CA GLU A 1 -25.50 3.90 2.21
C GLU A 1 -24.25 3.19 2.70
N ILE A 2 -23.10 3.58 2.20
CA ILE A 2 -21.79 3.12 2.68
C ILE A 2 -21.02 4.38 3.12
N ARG A 3 -21.52 5.03 4.17
CA ARG A 3 -20.92 6.27 4.71
C ARG A 3 -20.17 6.10 6.03
N LEU A 4 -20.09 4.89 6.59
CA LEU A 4 -19.59 4.72 7.97
C LEU A 4 -18.18 4.11 8.10
N SER A 5 -17.55 3.67 7.01
CA SER A 5 -16.17 3.12 7.06
C SER A 5 -15.07 4.10 6.62
N LEU A 6 -15.46 5.22 6.01
CA LEU A 6 -14.54 6.20 5.44
C LEU A 6 -14.09 7.32 6.42
N VAL A 7 -14.75 7.48 7.55
CA VAL A 7 -14.52 8.64 8.45
C VAL A 7 -13.09 8.69 9.00
N GLY A 8 -12.46 7.55 9.27
CA GLY A 8 -11.08 7.50 9.75
C GLY A 8 -10.04 7.71 8.65
N SER A 9 -10.29 7.15 7.45
CA SER A 9 -9.38 7.28 6.30
C SER A 9 -9.48 8.64 5.61
N GLU A 10 -10.68 9.22 5.48
CA GLU A 10 -10.86 10.58 4.93
C GLU A 10 -10.19 11.65 5.78
N MET A 11 -10.22 11.51 7.11
CA MET A 11 -9.59 12.46 8.02
C MET A 11 -8.05 12.40 7.92
N CYS A 12 -7.46 11.19 7.74
CA CYS A 12 -6.03 11.03 7.48
C CYS A 12 -5.61 11.55 6.09
N ILE A 13 -6.51 11.45 5.09
CA ILE A 13 -6.26 11.90 3.72
C ILE A 13 -6.35 13.43 3.63
N ARG A 14 -7.35 14.06 4.26
CA ARG A 14 -7.59 15.51 4.20
C ARG A 14 -6.49 16.36 4.81
N ASP A 15 -5.88 15.90 5.88
CA ASP A 15 -4.83 16.68 6.56
C ASP A 15 -3.50 16.68 5.79
N ARG A 16 -3.35 15.86 4.74
CA ARG A 16 -2.02 15.54 4.19
C ARG A 16 -1.93 15.43 2.67
N LEU A 17 -3.06 15.44 1.96
CA LEU A 17 -3.09 15.61 0.51
C LEU A 17 -3.64 17.00 0.16
N PRO A 18 -3.26 17.56 -0.99
CA PRO A 18 -3.90 18.77 -1.53
C PRO A 18 -5.42 18.58 -1.59
N ALA A 19 -6.18 19.67 -1.57
CA ALA A 19 -7.64 19.62 -1.67
C ALA A 19 -8.07 18.73 -2.86
N PHE A 20 -8.97 17.78 -2.61
CA PHE A 20 -9.49 16.86 -3.62
C PHE A 20 -11.01 16.88 -3.64
N ASP A 21 -11.59 16.64 -4.82
CA ASP A 21 -13.04 16.70 -5.07
C ASP A 21 -13.67 15.31 -5.06
N ALA A 22 -12.92 14.30 -5.46
CA ALA A 22 -13.37 12.92 -5.56
C ALA A 22 -12.27 11.93 -5.17
N THR A 23 -12.70 10.73 -4.74
CA THR A 23 -11.81 9.62 -4.40
C THR A 23 -12.33 8.35 -5.05
N THR A 24 -11.45 7.62 -5.74
CA THR A 24 -11.71 6.25 -6.20
C THR A 24 -10.95 5.27 -5.32
N THR A 25 -11.49 4.06 -5.17
CA THR A 25 -10.89 3.03 -4.32
C THR A 25 -10.65 1.77 -5.13
N GLU A 26 -9.46 1.23 -5.03
CA GLU A 26 -9.07 -0.04 -5.63
C GLU A 26 -8.53 -0.97 -4.56
N GLU A 27 -8.96 -2.24 -4.59
CA GLU A 27 -8.48 -3.28 -3.68
C GLU A 27 -7.55 -4.23 -4.43
N LEU A 28 -6.37 -4.43 -3.87
CA LEU A 28 -5.32 -5.30 -4.41
C LEU A 28 -4.93 -6.33 -3.36
N THR A 29 -4.30 -7.41 -3.80
CA THR A 29 -3.66 -8.39 -2.91
C THR A 29 -2.21 -8.52 -3.30
N ILE A 30 -1.30 -8.25 -2.36
CA ILE A 30 0.15 -8.36 -2.54
C ILE A 30 0.70 -9.22 -1.40
N ASP A 31 1.43 -10.28 -1.70
CA ASP A 31 1.93 -11.28 -0.73
C ASP A 31 0.83 -11.81 0.23
N ASP A 32 -0.33 -12.16 -0.31
CA ASP A 32 -1.52 -12.57 0.45
C ASP A 32 -2.01 -11.55 1.49
N MET A 33 -1.61 -10.27 1.34
CA MET A 33 -2.08 -9.17 2.18
C MET A 33 -3.04 -8.28 1.42
N PRO A 34 -4.19 -7.92 2.00
CA PRO A 34 -5.11 -6.96 1.39
C PRO A 34 -4.52 -5.56 1.45
N ILE A 35 -4.50 -4.88 0.32
CA ILE A 35 -4.04 -3.51 0.15
C ILE A 35 -5.18 -2.71 -0.46
N THR A 36 -5.44 -1.52 0.07
CA THR A 36 -6.45 -0.62 -0.49
C THR A 36 -5.79 0.66 -0.96
N VAL A 37 -5.98 1.00 -2.23
CA VAL A 37 -5.47 2.24 -2.83
C VAL A 37 -6.62 3.22 -3.01
N TYR A 38 -6.46 4.40 -2.46
CA TYR A 38 -7.37 5.54 -2.63
C TYR A 38 -6.68 6.55 -3.56
N THR A 39 -7.29 6.81 -4.71
CA THR A 39 -6.82 7.84 -5.65
C THR A 39 -7.64 9.10 -5.45
N ALA A 40 -7.00 10.18 -5.04
CA ALA A 40 -7.61 11.49 -4.87
C ALA A 40 -7.49 12.30 -6.16
N THR A 41 -8.58 12.92 -6.60
CA THR A 41 -8.63 13.77 -7.80
C THR A 41 -9.12 15.17 -7.45
N ALA A 42 -8.55 16.17 -8.09
CA ALA A 42 -8.96 17.56 -8.00
C ALA A 42 -9.04 18.17 -9.40
N GLY A 43 -10.19 18.76 -9.75
CA GLY A 43 -10.38 19.35 -11.07
C GLY A 43 -10.19 18.39 -12.24
N GLY A 44 -10.46 17.10 -12.05
CA GLY A 44 -10.29 16.04 -13.05
C GLY A 44 -8.85 15.51 -13.22
N SER A 45 -7.90 16.00 -12.41
CA SER A 45 -6.52 15.49 -12.38
C SER A 45 -6.23 14.78 -11.07
N VAL A 46 -5.34 13.79 -11.09
CA VAL A 46 -4.92 13.10 -9.87
C VAL A 46 -4.13 14.07 -8.98
N SER A 47 -4.57 14.21 -7.74
CA SER A 47 -3.95 15.05 -6.70
C SER A 47 -2.99 14.27 -5.81
N GLY A 48 -3.20 12.95 -5.67
CA GLY A 48 -2.34 12.07 -4.89
C GLY A 48 -2.99 10.72 -4.62
N TYR A 49 -2.26 9.88 -3.92
CA TYR A 49 -2.68 8.53 -3.55
C TYR A 49 -2.51 8.31 -2.06
N ALA A 50 -3.46 7.60 -1.45
CA ALA A 50 -3.30 7.08 -0.10
C ALA A 50 -3.45 5.56 -0.15
N VAL A 51 -2.46 4.85 0.37
CA VAL A 51 -2.42 3.39 0.29
C VAL A 51 -2.44 2.80 1.68
N GLN A 52 -3.51 2.08 1.99
CA GLN A 52 -3.59 1.28 3.20
C GLN A 52 -2.90 -0.07 2.96
N SER A 53 -1.87 -0.34 3.73
CA SER A 53 -1.06 -1.56 3.64
C SER A 53 -0.88 -2.19 5.00
N MET A 54 -0.48 -3.47 5.01
CA MET A 54 -0.23 -4.21 6.24
C MET A 54 0.88 -5.24 6.08
N THR A 55 1.38 -5.68 7.23
CA THR A 55 2.27 -6.84 7.36
C THR A 55 1.93 -7.64 8.60
N LYS A 56 2.23 -8.92 8.60
CA LYS A 56 2.14 -9.83 9.77
C LYS A 56 3.51 -10.06 10.42
N GLN A 57 4.55 -9.37 9.96
CA GLN A 57 5.94 -9.59 10.40
C GLN A 57 6.35 -8.68 11.58
N GLY A 58 5.40 -8.01 12.25
CA GLY A 58 5.69 -7.28 13.47
C GLY A 58 6.12 -8.20 14.61
N PHE A 59 6.82 -7.63 15.59
CA PHE A 59 7.23 -8.37 16.80
C PHE A 59 6.00 -8.78 17.63
N GLY A 60 5.03 -7.87 17.78
CA GLY A 60 3.76 -8.12 18.47
C GLY A 60 2.65 -8.63 17.55
N GLY A 61 2.87 -8.72 16.24
CA GLY A 61 1.88 -9.19 15.27
C GLY A 61 1.67 -8.26 14.09
N VAL A 62 0.40 -7.96 13.78
CA VAL A 62 0.04 -7.14 12.62
C VAL A 62 0.47 -5.69 12.82
N VAL A 63 1.06 -5.11 11.76
CA VAL A 63 1.30 -3.67 11.62
C VAL A 63 0.55 -3.21 10.37
N ARG A 64 -0.33 -2.21 10.51
CA ARG A 64 -1.10 -1.63 9.42
C ARG A 64 -0.78 -0.15 9.29
N LEU A 65 -0.51 0.29 8.06
CA LEU A 65 -0.09 1.63 7.74
C LEU A 65 -1.01 2.26 6.69
N MET A 66 -1.07 3.60 6.70
CA MET A 66 -1.55 4.41 5.59
C MET A 66 -0.37 5.21 5.06
N VAL A 67 -0.02 5.03 3.80
CA VAL A 67 1.07 5.76 3.13
C VAL A 67 0.50 6.70 2.10
N GLY A 68 0.79 8.00 2.22
CA GLY A 68 0.42 9.02 1.24
C GLY A 68 1.53 9.19 0.21
N PHE A 69 1.15 9.22 -1.08
CA PHE A 69 2.05 9.51 -2.20
C PHE A 69 1.56 10.69 -3.03
N THR A 70 2.49 11.51 -3.52
CA THR A 70 2.19 12.47 -4.60
C THR A 70 1.95 11.72 -5.90
N PRO A 71 1.37 12.37 -6.95
CA PRO A 71 1.27 11.77 -8.28
C PRO A 71 2.63 11.31 -8.86
N GLU A 72 3.72 11.95 -8.44
CA GLU A 72 5.10 11.67 -8.88
C GLU A 72 5.79 10.58 -8.04
N GLY A 73 5.11 10.00 -7.02
CA GLY A 73 5.60 8.92 -6.20
C GLY A 73 6.47 9.33 -4.99
N GLU A 74 6.40 10.60 -4.60
CA GLU A 74 7.04 11.06 -3.37
C GLU A 74 6.18 10.72 -2.16
N VAL A 75 6.78 10.21 -1.10
CA VAL A 75 6.08 9.91 0.16
C VAL A 75 5.73 11.20 0.89
N VAL A 76 4.45 11.50 0.97
CA VAL A 76 3.94 12.67 1.71
C VAL A 76 4.01 12.42 3.21
N ASN A 77 3.50 11.27 3.64
CA ASN A 77 3.49 10.85 5.04
C ASN A 77 3.19 9.36 5.19
N VAL A 78 3.51 8.82 6.38
CA VAL A 78 3.12 7.47 6.79
C VAL A 78 2.45 7.55 8.15
N ASN A 79 1.23 7.02 8.27
CA ASN A 79 0.49 6.91 9.51
C ASN A 79 0.35 5.44 9.90
N VAL A 80 0.62 5.14 11.16
CA VAL A 80 0.36 3.81 11.74
C VAL A 80 -1.10 3.75 12.15
N LEU A 81 -1.88 2.85 11.52
CA LEU A 81 -3.30 2.66 11.81
C LEU A 81 -3.51 1.64 12.92
N GLU A 82 -2.67 0.58 12.93
CA GLU A 82 -2.76 -0.51 13.90
C GLU A 82 -1.37 -1.09 14.14
N GLN A 83 -1.06 -1.35 15.39
CA GLN A 83 0.14 -2.06 15.81
C GLN A 83 -0.05 -2.63 17.22
N THR A 84 0.60 -3.73 17.52
CA THR A 84 0.60 -4.41 18.82
C THR A 84 2.03 -4.62 19.33
N GLU A 85 2.92 -3.68 18.98
CA GLU A 85 4.34 -3.73 19.29
C GLU A 85 4.63 -3.44 20.76
N THR A 86 5.84 -3.76 21.20
CA THR A 86 6.27 -3.52 22.59
C THR A 86 6.23 -2.04 22.97
N PRO A 87 5.52 -1.67 24.04
CA PRO A 87 5.44 -0.29 24.52
C PRO A 87 6.82 0.33 24.75
N GLY A 88 7.00 1.59 24.29
CA GLY A 88 8.25 2.34 24.43
C GLY A 88 9.39 1.90 23.51
N LEU A 89 9.20 0.82 22.73
CA LEU A 89 10.15 0.30 21.74
C LEU A 89 9.54 0.36 20.33
N GLY A 90 8.86 -0.70 19.89
CA GLY A 90 8.25 -0.79 18.58
C GLY A 90 7.08 0.18 18.40
N THR A 91 6.32 0.49 19.45
CA THR A 91 5.24 1.50 19.40
C THR A 91 5.70 2.88 18.97
N LYS A 92 7.00 3.20 19.09
CA LYS A 92 7.58 4.47 18.64
C LYS A 92 7.48 4.68 17.13
N MET A 93 7.15 3.65 16.34
CA MET A 93 6.86 3.81 14.92
C MET A 93 5.64 4.71 14.66
N ALA A 94 4.74 4.85 15.66
CA ALA A 94 3.56 5.71 15.57
C ALA A 94 3.81 7.14 16.05
N ASP A 95 4.98 7.43 16.64
CA ASP A 95 5.32 8.77 17.12
C ASP A 95 5.55 9.73 15.94
N GLU A 96 5.10 10.98 16.08
CA GLU A 96 5.40 12.01 15.10
C GLU A 96 6.92 12.27 15.05
N GLY A 97 7.47 12.31 13.82
CA GLY A 97 8.90 12.56 13.61
C GLY A 97 9.83 11.40 14.00
N ASN A 98 9.29 10.16 14.12
CA ASN A 98 10.14 9.00 14.32
C ASN A 98 11.14 8.81 13.16
N VAL A 99 12.26 8.12 13.43
CA VAL A 99 13.37 7.96 12.47
C VAL A 99 12.98 7.19 11.21
N LEU A 100 12.01 6.25 11.31
CA LEU A 100 11.50 5.51 10.16
C LEU A 100 10.79 6.45 9.19
N LEU A 101 9.87 7.28 9.71
CA LEU A 101 9.16 8.29 8.93
C LEU A 101 10.14 9.31 8.34
N ALA A 102 11.07 9.83 9.14
CA ALA A 102 12.07 10.81 8.70
C ALA A 102 12.94 10.28 7.54
N SER A 103 13.19 8.96 7.51
CA SER A 103 13.98 8.33 6.46
C SER A 103 13.26 8.28 5.09
N VAL A 104 11.93 8.31 5.05
CA VAL A 104 11.15 8.12 3.80
C VAL A 104 10.34 9.36 3.40
N LYS A 105 9.92 10.19 4.34
CA LYS A 105 9.08 11.37 4.09
C LYS A 105 9.77 12.38 3.19
N GLY A 106 9.03 12.93 2.22
CA GLY A 106 9.52 13.91 1.25
C GLY A 106 10.50 13.31 0.24
N ARG A 107 10.45 11.99 0.00
CA ARG A 107 11.39 11.30 -0.90
C ARG A 107 10.67 10.33 -1.81
N LYS A 108 11.20 10.16 -3.02
CA LYS A 108 10.84 9.05 -3.89
C LYS A 108 11.56 7.80 -3.39
N LEU A 109 10.82 6.71 -3.20
CA LEU A 109 11.39 5.48 -2.65
C LEU A 109 12.42 4.84 -3.59
N GLU A 110 12.30 5.07 -4.89
CA GLU A 110 13.28 4.66 -5.92
C GLU A 110 14.64 5.33 -5.75
N SER A 111 14.69 6.52 -5.14
CA SER A 111 15.94 7.24 -4.87
C SER A 111 16.70 6.71 -3.65
N LYS A 112 16.09 5.78 -2.91
CA LYS A 112 16.69 5.17 -1.72
C LYS A 112 17.59 4.01 -2.13
N LYS A 113 18.50 3.66 -1.22
CA LYS A 113 19.32 2.45 -1.39
C LYS A 113 18.44 1.22 -1.20
N LEU A 114 18.07 0.59 -2.31
CA LEU A 114 17.25 -0.61 -2.31
C LEU A 114 18.15 -1.86 -2.17
N VAL A 115 17.63 -2.85 -1.46
CA VAL A 115 18.20 -4.21 -1.36
C VAL A 115 17.22 -5.14 -2.07
N ASP A 116 17.69 -5.82 -3.12
CA ASP A 116 16.84 -6.66 -3.99
C ASP A 116 15.59 -5.94 -4.52
N GLY A 117 15.74 -4.63 -4.86
CA GLY A 117 14.66 -3.79 -5.37
C GLY A 117 13.64 -3.32 -4.33
N LYS A 118 13.87 -3.59 -3.04
CA LYS A 118 12.99 -3.22 -1.93
C LYS A 118 13.71 -2.30 -0.94
N LEU A 119 12.94 -1.45 -0.25
CA LEU A 119 13.46 -0.69 0.89
C LEU A 119 13.92 -1.66 1.98
N ALA A 120 15.02 -1.32 2.63
CA ALA A 120 15.53 -2.06 3.76
C ALA A 120 16.06 -1.11 4.84
N VAL A 121 16.09 -1.59 6.09
CA VAL A 121 16.73 -0.87 7.17
C VAL A 121 18.26 -0.90 7.03
N THR A 122 18.95 0.05 7.65
CA THR A 122 20.42 0.16 7.61
C THR A 122 21.14 -1.12 8.05
N LYS A 123 20.57 -1.85 9.01
CA LYS A 123 21.09 -3.15 9.45
C LYS A 123 21.05 -4.25 8.39
N ASP A 124 20.19 -4.12 7.40
CA ASP A 124 20.02 -5.07 6.29
C ASP A 124 20.64 -4.54 4.98
N GLY A 125 21.46 -3.49 5.09
CA GLY A 125 22.18 -2.92 3.95
C GLY A 125 21.45 -1.80 3.21
N GLY A 126 20.23 -1.45 3.61
CA GLY A 126 19.46 -0.30 3.10
C GLY A 126 19.92 1.04 3.73
N ASP A 127 19.03 2.04 3.66
CA ASP A 127 19.25 3.37 4.20
C ASP A 127 18.07 3.93 5.01
N VAL A 128 17.17 3.06 5.47
CA VAL A 128 16.11 3.44 6.41
C VAL A 128 16.61 3.23 7.84
N ASP A 129 16.61 4.29 8.64
CA ASP A 129 17.04 4.20 10.04
C ASP A 129 16.05 3.38 10.87
N ALA A 130 16.59 2.46 11.66
CA ALA A 130 15.78 1.61 12.51
C ALA A 130 15.57 2.22 13.90
N LEU A 131 14.42 1.92 14.52
CA LEU A 131 14.17 2.24 15.92
C LEU A 131 15.16 1.51 16.82
N THR A 132 15.69 2.20 17.81
CA THR A 132 16.60 1.61 18.80
C THR A 132 15.91 0.46 19.54
N ALA A 133 16.58 -0.68 19.62
CA ALA A 133 16.10 -1.92 20.24
C ALA A 133 14.78 -2.49 19.67
N ALA A 134 14.33 -2.04 18.49
CA ALA A 134 13.10 -2.49 17.83
C ALA A 134 13.31 -2.79 16.34
N THR A 135 14.35 -3.55 16.01
CA THR A 135 14.72 -3.86 14.63
C THR A 135 13.63 -4.67 13.89
N ILE A 136 12.97 -5.63 14.58
CA ILE A 136 11.89 -6.43 13.98
C ILE A 136 10.72 -5.51 13.62
N SER A 137 10.29 -4.65 14.53
CA SER A 137 9.23 -3.65 14.30
C SER A 137 9.59 -2.69 13.15
N SER A 138 10.87 -2.28 13.06
CA SER A 138 11.35 -1.44 11.97
C SER A 138 11.31 -2.14 10.61
N ARG A 139 11.68 -3.42 10.56
CA ARG A 139 11.56 -4.24 9.34
C ARG A 139 10.09 -4.41 8.92
N ALA A 140 9.19 -4.63 9.88
CA ALA A 140 7.76 -4.73 9.61
C ALA A 140 7.19 -3.43 9.03
N TYR A 141 7.58 -2.28 9.58
CA TYR A 141 7.19 -0.98 9.06
C TYR A 141 7.65 -0.79 7.61
N VAL A 142 8.92 -1.10 7.31
CA VAL A 142 9.49 -1.01 5.95
C VAL A 142 8.84 -2.01 5.00
N ASP A 143 8.52 -3.22 5.44
CA ASP A 143 7.85 -4.25 4.67
C ASP A 143 6.43 -3.80 4.24
N ALA A 144 5.67 -3.21 5.16
CA ALA A 144 4.36 -2.64 4.85
C ALA A 144 4.47 -1.45 3.86
N ILE A 145 5.50 -0.60 3.97
CA ILE A 145 5.75 0.48 3.00
C ILE A 145 6.09 -0.08 1.61
N ASN A 146 6.90 -1.14 1.52
CA ASN A 146 7.22 -1.78 0.25
C ASN A 146 5.96 -2.25 -0.48
N ARG A 147 5.02 -2.90 0.24
CA ARG A 147 3.73 -3.30 -0.36
C ARG A 147 2.90 -2.10 -0.79
N ALA A 148 2.85 -1.04 0.03
CA ALA A 148 2.16 0.19 -0.34
C ALA A 148 2.74 0.81 -1.61
N TRP A 149 4.06 0.81 -1.75
CA TRP A 149 4.75 1.33 -2.92
C TRP A 149 4.48 0.48 -4.17
N MET A 150 4.48 -0.85 -4.05
CA MET A 150 4.12 -1.75 -5.16
C MET A 150 2.67 -1.51 -5.63
N ALA A 151 1.73 -1.37 -4.69
CA ALA A 151 0.35 -1.05 -5.01
C ALA A 151 0.19 0.33 -5.66
N TYR A 152 0.88 1.34 -5.14
CA TYR A 152 0.93 2.67 -5.76
C TYR A 152 1.41 2.59 -7.20
N LYS A 153 2.53 1.92 -7.49
CA LYS A 153 3.05 1.76 -8.85
C LYS A 153 2.05 1.06 -9.76
N SER A 154 1.42 0.00 -9.29
CA SER A 154 0.40 -0.73 -10.06
C SER A 154 -0.74 0.18 -10.52
N VAL A 155 -1.27 1.01 -9.62
CA VAL A 155 -2.40 1.90 -9.93
C VAL A 155 -1.95 3.14 -10.71
N ALA A 156 -0.82 3.76 -10.34
CA ALA A 156 -0.37 5.01 -10.92
C ALA A 156 0.24 4.84 -12.32
N THR A 157 0.94 3.72 -12.58
CA THR A 157 1.66 3.49 -13.83
C THR A 157 1.05 2.37 -14.68
N GLY A 158 0.08 1.62 -14.14
CA GLY A 158 -0.47 0.42 -14.81
C GLY A 158 0.53 -0.75 -14.87
N GLU A 159 1.64 -0.66 -14.12
CA GLU A 159 2.65 -1.70 -14.06
C GLU A 159 2.18 -2.81 -13.11
N ALA A 160 2.05 -4.04 -13.60
CA ALA A 160 1.65 -5.15 -12.74
C ALA A 160 2.63 -5.28 -11.56
N PRO A 161 2.15 -5.52 -10.33
CA PRO A 161 3.04 -5.70 -9.19
C PRO A 161 4.00 -6.84 -9.51
N THR A 162 5.31 -6.52 -9.55
CA THR A 162 6.35 -7.51 -9.80
C THR A 162 6.54 -8.34 -8.54
N ASP A 163 5.64 -9.27 -8.30
CA ASP A 163 5.81 -10.32 -7.32
C ASP A 163 5.77 -11.68 -7.98
N THR A 164 6.82 -12.42 -7.77
CA THR A 164 6.98 -13.81 -8.12
C THR A 164 6.18 -14.72 -7.18
N ALA A 165 4.87 -14.47 -7.10
CA ALA A 165 3.93 -15.43 -6.52
C ALA A 165 2.65 -15.40 -7.36
N SER A 166 2.61 -16.33 -8.28
CA SER A 166 1.51 -16.84 -9.07
C SER A 166 0.15 -16.76 -8.35
N GLY A 167 -0.81 -16.02 -8.93
CA GLY A 167 -2.18 -16.06 -8.44
C GLY A 167 -3.09 -14.93 -8.92
N ALA A 168 -2.82 -14.31 -10.07
CA ALA A 168 -3.80 -13.42 -10.69
C ALA A 168 -4.87 -14.28 -11.40
N THR A 169 -5.95 -14.60 -10.73
CA THR A 169 -7.17 -15.04 -11.40
C THR A 169 -7.86 -13.79 -11.94
N ALA A 170 -7.51 -13.42 -13.15
CA ALA A 170 -8.29 -12.48 -13.93
C ALA A 170 -9.65 -13.15 -14.18
N ALA A 171 -10.71 -12.64 -13.58
CA ALA A 171 -12.07 -12.96 -13.94
C ALA A 171 -12.36 -12.33 -15.32
N ALA A 172 -11.97 -13.04 -16.37
CA ALA A 172 -12.41 -12.74 -17.72
C ALA A 172 -13.91 -13.02 -17.80
N GLY A 173 -14.69 -12.02 -18.18
CA GLY A 173 -16.12 -12.12 -18.38
C GLY A 173 -16.48 -13.26 -19.35
N GLN A 174 -17.31 -14.17 -18.89
CA GLN A 174 -17.96 -15.14 -19.74
C GLN A 174 -19.05 -14.44 -20.53
N THR A 175 -18.81 -14.21 -21.81
CA THR A 175 -19.87 -13.97 -22.78
C THR A 175 -20.53 -15.31 -23.07
N ASN A 176 -21.76 -15.47 -22.60
CA ASN A 176 -22.65 -16.54 -23.00
C ASN A 176 -23.01 -16.36 -24.48
N GLU A 177 -22.55 -17.25 -25.32
CA GLU A 177 -23.06 -17.45 -26.68
C GLU A 177 -23.95 -18.70 -26.67
N PRO A 178 -25.20 -18.62 -27.17
CA PRO A 178 -26.09 -19.77 -27.15
C PRO A 178 -25.73 -20.74 -28.28
N ALA A 179 -25.47 -21.99 -27.93
CA ALA A 179 -25.30 -23.06 -28.90
C ALA A 179 -26.62 -23.34 -29.63
N ALA A 180 -26.61 -23.17 -30.94
CA ALA A 180 -27.66 -23.59 -31.85
C ALA A 180 -27.69 -25.11 -31.90
N GLN A 181 -28.89 -25.64 -31.71
CA GLN A 181 -29.26 -27.03 -32.01
C GLN A 181 -29.39 -27.16 -33.54
N GLU A 182 -28.64 -28.06 -34.13
CA GLU A 182 -29.03 -28.67 -35.39
C GLU A 182 -29.21 -30.15 -35.21
N GLY A 183 -30.42 -30.52 -35.49
CA GLY A 183 -30.86 -31.90 -35.60
C GLY A 183 -30.39 -32.51 -36.93
N GLY A 184 -30.12 -33.79 -36.93
CA GLY A 184 -29.88 -34.58 -38.11
C GLY A 184 -30.28 -36.02 -37.81
N GLN A 185 -31.44 -36.35 -38.39
CA GLN A 185 -31.91 -37.74 -38.53
C GLN A 185 -31.02 -38.52 -39.47
N ASN A 186 -30.86 -39.80 -39.26
CA ASN A 186 -31.21 -40.85 -40.18
C ASN A 186 -30.53 -42.19 -39.79
N GLU A 187 -31.44 -43.14 -39.82
CA GLU A 187 -31.43 -44.55 -40.24
C GLU A 187 -30.59 -45.54 -39.48
#